data_f585ae8b0f045aa093820adc26c1e9c8
#
_entry.id   f585ae8b0f045aa093820adc26c1e9c8
#
_cell.length_a   1.000
_cell.length_b   1.000
_cell.length_c   1.000
_cell.angle_alpha   90.00
_cell.angle_beta   90.00
_cell.angle_gamma   90.00
#
_symmetry.space_group_name_H-M   'P 1'
#
loop_
_entity.id
_entity.type
_entity.pdbx_description
1 polymer ?
#
loop_
_entity_poly.entity_id
_entity_poly.type
_entity_poly.pdbx_seq_one_letter_code
_entity_poly.pdbx_strand_id
1 'polypeptide(L)'
;MNIPDIKLAQVVDRFEQIEARMGATTDSDEIVQLGKDYAELKPVVEGVRALQSVRSEMDDLKAMLDDPEMGPMAKEELQALKDKLPGLELSLIHI
;
A
#
# COMPACT_ATOMS: atom_id res chain seq x y z
N MET A 1 -0.95 -11.95 -10.01
CA MET A 1 0.42 -11.89 -9.48
C MET A 1 0.41 -11.31 -8.08
N ASN A 2 1.14 -11.91 -7.15
CA ASN A 2 1.05 -11.54 -5.73
C ASN A 2 2.38 -10.90 -5.27
N ILE A 3 2.35 -9.61 -4.95
CA ILE A 3 3.51 -8.91 -4.41
C ILE A 3 3.63 -9.23 -2.92
N PRO A 4 4.78 -9.76 -2.43
CA PRO A 4 4.92 -10.08 -1.01
C PRO A 4 4.76 -8.87 -0.10
N ASP A 5 4.10 -9.05 1.05
CA ASP A 5 3.89 -7.97 2.02
C ASP A 5 5.21 -7.35 2.51
N ILE A 6 6.26 -8.16 2.65
CA ILE A 6 7.58 -7.64 3.06
C ILE A 6 8.12 -6.62 2.06
N LYS A 7 7.87 -6.81 0.77
CA LYS A 7 8.31 -5.87 -0.26
C LYS A 7 7.55 -4.55 -0.17
N LEU A 8 6.25 -4.63 0.07
CA LEU A 8 5.41 -3.44 0.26
C LEU A 8 5.86 -2.65 1.48
N ALA A 9 6.12 -3.34 2.60
CA ALA A 9 6.60 -2.71 3.82
C ALA A 9 7.96 -2.03 3.63
N GLN A 10 8.87 -2.64 2.87
CA GLN A 10 10.18 -2.06 2.59
C GLN A 10 10.07 -0.73 1.82
N VAL A 11 9.14 -0.65 0.88
CA VAL A 11 8.90 0.58 0.11
C VAL A 11 8.39 1.69 1.02
N VAL A 12 7.42 1.39 1.88
CA VAL A 12 6.87 2.35 2.85
C VAL A 12 7.96 2.81 3.82
N ASP A 13 8.75 1.88 4.35
CA ASP A 13 9.85 2.20 5.28
C ASP A 13 10.87 3.15 4.62
N ARG A 14 11.24 2.90 3.38
CA ARG A 14 12.15 3.76 2.64
C ARG A 14 11.59 5.18 2.50
N PHE A 15 10.32 5.29 2.18
CA PHE A 15 9.65 6.59 2.05
C PHE A 15 9.64 7.35 3.38
N GLU A 16 9.32 6.67 4.47
CA GLU A 16 9.30 7.26 5.81
C GLU A 16 10.71 7.71 6.25
N GLN A 17 11.75 6.96 5.90
CA GLN A 17 13.14 7.35 6.14
C GLN A 17 13.50 8.63 5.38
N ILE A 18 13.06 8.76 4.13
CA ILE A 18 13.27 9.97 3.33
C ILE A 18 12.58 11.16 4.00
N GLU A 19 11.31 11.00 4.41
CA GLU A 19 10.56 12.04 5.10
C GLU A 19 11.26 12.50 6.40
N ALA A 20 11.69 11.53 7.21
CA ALA A 20 12.38 11.81 8.46
C ALA A 20 13.69 12.58 8.22
N ARG A 21 14.46 12.17 7.22
CA ARG A 21 15.72 12.82 6.88
C ARG A 21 15.50 14.23 6.35
N MET A 22 14.47 14.45 5.53
CA MET A 22 14.11 15.78 5.03
C MET A 22 13.81 16.76 6.16
N GLY A 23 13.19 16.28 7.23
CA GLY A 23 12.87 17.10 8.40
C GLY A 23 14.06 17.36 9.33
N ALA A 24 15.14 16.61 9.19
CA ALA A 24 16.28 16.64 10.11
C ALA A 24 17.52 17.32 9.51
N THR A 25 17.73 17.25 8.20
CA THR A 25 18.92 17.77 7.55
C THR A 25 18.85 19.28 7.32
N THR A 26 20.01 19.94 7.39
CA THR A 26 20.18 21.36 7.01
C THR A 26 21.05 21.50 5.76
N ASP A 27 21.56 20.39 5.21
CA ASP A 27 22.39 20.37 4.02
C ASP A 27 21.53 20.60 2.77
N SER A 28 21.78 21.69 2.04
CA SER A 28 20.96 22.06 0.88
C SER A 28 21.03 21.05 -0.27
N ASP A 29 22.20 20.45 -0.52
CA ASP A 29 22.36 19.45 -1.57
C ASP A 29 21.60 18.15 -1.21
N GLU A 30 21.64 17.76 0.05
CA GLU A 30 20.89 16.62 0.55
C GLU A 30 19.38 16.87 0.45
N ILE A 31 18.92 18.07 0.81
CA ILE A 31 17.50 18.44 0.69
C ILE A 31 17.02 18.31 -0.75
N VAL A 32 17.79 18.75 -1.72
CA VAL A 32 17.43 18.65 -3.15
C VAL A 32 17.32 17.20 -3.56
N GLN A 33 18.28 16.36 -3.20
CA GLN A 33 18.28 14.94 -3.55
C GLN A 33 17.12 14.19 -2.89
N LEU A 34 16.89 14.44 -1.61
CA LEU A 34 15.76 13.85 -0.88
C LEU A 34 14.43 14.27 -1.49
N GLY A 35 14.30 15.53 -1.90
CA GLY A 35 13.09 16.01 -2.57
C GLY A 35 12.80 15.30 -3.87
N LYS A 36 13.82 14.99 -4.66
CA LYS A 36 13.68 14.19 -5.89
C LYS A 36 13.26 12.75 -5.57
N ASP A 37 13.93 12.12 -4.61
CA ASP A 37 13.61 10.75 -4.21
C ASP A 37 12.18 10.66 -3.67
N TYR A 38 11.78 11.64 -2.86
CA TYR A 38 10.43 11.75 -2.32
C TYR A 38 9.38 11.82 -3.45
N ALA A 39 9.62 12.71 -4.42
CA ALA A 39 8.68 12.92 -5.53
C ALA A 39 8.54 11.67 -6.41
N GLU A 40 9.64 10.94 -6.64
CA GLU A 40 9.64 9.71 -7.42
C GLU A 40 8.92 8.57 -6.69
N LEU A 41 9.14 8.46 -5.37
CA LEU A 41 8.61 7.35 -4.58
C LEU A 41 7.15 7.55 -4.16
N LYS A 42 6.69 8.80 -4.05
CA LYS A 42 5.34 9.11 -3.55
C LYS A 42 4.21 8.37 -4.27
N PRO A 43 4.12 8.38 -5.63
CA PRO A 43 3.06 7.65 -6.31
C PRO A 43 3.14 6.14 -6.08
N VAL A 44 4.35 5.59 -5.96
CA VAL A 44 4.55 4.17 -5.67
C VAL A 44 4.01 3.84 -4.28
N VAL A 45 4.34 4.66 -3.28
CA VAL A 45 3.87 4.47 -1.90
C VAL A 45 2.35 4.60 -1.79
N GLU A 46 1.74 5.53 -2.52
CA GLU A 46 0.29 5.65 -2.57
C GLU A 46 -0.36 4.36 -3.08
N GLY A 47 0.18 3.77 -4.14
CA GLY A 47 -0.27 2.48 -4.66
C GLY A 47 -0.04 1.33 -3.69
N VAL A 48 1.10 1.31 -3.01
CA VAL A 48 1.42 0.30 -1.99
C VAL A 48 0.42 0.37 -0.84
N ARG A 49 0.14 1.57 -0.33
CA ARG A 49 -0.80 1.76 0.77
C ARG A 49 -2.23 1.36 0.38
N ALA A 50 -2.63 1.63 -0.86
CA ALA A 50 -3.93 1.20 -1.38
C ALA A 50 -4.03 -0.33 -1.39
N LEU A 51 -2.99 -1.03 -1.86
CA LEU A 51 -2.94 -2.48 -1.87
C LEU A 51 -2.95 -3.07 -0.45
N GLN A 52 -2.16 -2.50 0.45
CA GLN A 52 -2.14 -2.93 1.85
C GLN A 52 -3.50 -2.79 2.52
N SER A 53 -4.18 -1.67 2.25
CA SER A 53 -5.53 -1.40 2.78
C SER A 53 -6.54 -2.43 2.28
N VAL A 54 -6.53 -2.75 0.99
CA VAL A 54 -7.42 -3.74 0.40
C VAL A 54 -7.15 -5.13 0.99
N ARG A 55 -5.89 -5.53 1.13
CA ARG A 55 -5.53 -6.83 1.72
C ARG A 55 -6.01 -6.94 3.17
N SER A 56 -5.83 -5.88 3.96
CA SER A 56 -6.29 -5.83 5.35
C SER A 56 -7.81 -5.93 5.44
N GLU A 57 -8.51 -5.19 4.59
CA GLU A 57 -9.97 -5.21 4.52
C GLU A 57 -10.51 -6.60 4.12
N MET A 58 -9.83 -7.26 3.17
CA MET A 58 -10.16 -8.63 2.77
C MET A 58 -10.01 -9.61 3.93
N ASP A 59 -8.94 -9.47 4.72
CA ASP A 59 -8.73 -10.32 5.89
C ASP A 59 -9.83 -10.13 6.93
N ASP A 60 -10.25 -8.89 7.17
CA ASP A 60 -11.36 -8.58 8.07
C ASP A 60 -12.67 -9.19 7.59
N LEU A 61 -12.95 -9.10 6.28
CA LEU A 61 -14.16 -9.69 5.69
C LEU A 61 -14.15 -11.22 5.76
N LYS A 62 -13.00 -11.85 5.55
CA LYS A 62 -12.87 -13.31 5.69
C LYS A 62 -13.21 -13.76 7.10
N ALA A 63 -12.85 -12.99 8.11
CA ALA A 63 -13.18 -13.29 9.52
C ALA A 63 -14.68 -13.21 9.80
N MET A 64 -15.46 -12.51 8.96
CA MET A 64 -16.89 -12.33 9.13
C MET A 64 -17.73 -13.34 8.32
N LEU A 65 -17.12 -14.17 7.48
CA LEU A 65 -17.85 -15.07 6.57
C LEU A 65 -18.76 -16.08 7.31
N ASP A 66 -18.37 -16.51 8.50
CA ASP A 66 -19.11 -17.49 9.29
C ASP A 66 -20.19 -16.85 10.17
N ASP A 67 -20.28 -15.54 10.22
CA ASP A 67 -21.31 -14.84 10.98
C ASP A 67 -22.66 -14.99 10.29
N PRO A 68 -23.73 -15.43 11.00
CA PRO A 68 -25.04 -15.66 10.39
C PRO A 68 -25.69 -14.40 9.81
N GLU A 69 -25.41 -13.24 10.39
CA GLU A 69 -25.99 -11.96 9.96
C GLU A 69 -25.11 -11.25 8.94
N MET A 70 -23.80 -11.17 9.23
CA MET A 70 -22.84 -10.39 8.44
C MET A 70 -22.20 -11.19 7.31
N GLY A 71 -22.25 -12.52 7.36
CA GLY A 71 -21.60 -13.40 6.39
C GLY A 71 -21.97 -13.13 4.94
N PRO A 72 -23.28 -13.05 4.59
CA PRO A 72 -23.68 -12.78 3.20
C PRO A 72 -23.16 -11.46 2.66
N MET A 73 -23.20 -10.39 3.46
CA MET A 73 -22.67 -9.08 3.08
C MET A 73 -21.16 -9.14 2.93
N ALA A 74 -20.47 -9.79 3.87
CA ALA A 74 -19.01 -9.95 3.84
C ALA A 74 -18.57 -10.70 2.58
N LYS A 75 -19.29 -11.74 2.18
CA LYS A 75 -19.00 -12.52 0.98
C LYS A 75 -19.08 -11.65 -0.28
N GLU A 76 -20.11 -10.83 -0.38
CA GLU A 76 -20.34 -9.93 -1.51
C GLU A 76 -19.24 -8.87 -1.59
N GLU A 77 -18.93 -8.22 -0.48
CA GLU A 77 -17.85 -7.21 -0.41
C GLU A 77 -16.48 -7.82 -0.70
N LEU A 78 -16.22 -9.02 -0.16
CA LEU A 78 -14.98 -9.74 -0.41
C LEU A 78 -14.78 -10.03 -1.90
N GLN A 79 -15.84 -10.42 -2.59
CA GLN A 79 -15.77 -10.68 -4.03
C GLN A 79 -15.44 -9.40 -4.81
N ALA A 80 -16.03 -8.27 -4.44
CA ALA A 80 -15.75 -6.98 -5.06
C ALA A 80 -14.27 -6.59 -4.88
N LEU A 81 -13.69 -6.83 -3.70
CA LEU A 81 -12.27 -6.55 -3.44
C LEU A 81 -11.36 -7.52 -4.20
N LYS A 82 -11.72 -8.79 -4.30
CA LYS A 82 -10.97 -9.78 -5.12
C LYS A 82 -10.91 -9.35 -6.58
N ASP A 83 -11.99 -8.79 -7.09
CA ASP A 83 -12.04 -8.31 -8.48
C ASP A 83 -11.15 -7.07 -8.70
N LYS A 84 -11.02 -6.24 -7.67
CA LYS A 84 -10.20 -5.01 -7.70
C LYS A 84 -8.71 -5.30 -7.54
N LEU A 85 -8.36 -6.34 -6.80
CA LEU A 85 -6.99 -6.64 -6.38
C LEU A 85 -5.99 -6.75 -7.54
N PRO A 86 -6.26 -7.50 -8.64
CA PRO A 86 -5.29 -7.62 -9.73
C PRO A 86 -4.93 -6.29 -10.38
N GLY A 87 -5.88 -5.37 -10.50
CA GLY A 87 -5.61 -4.04 -11.06
C GLY A 87 -4.66 -3.22 -10.20
N LEU A 88 -4.80 -3.30 -8.88
CA LEU A 88 -3.90 -2.62 -7.94
C LEU A 88 -2.49 -3.19 -8.02
N GLU A 89 -2.36 -4.51 -8.10
CA GLU A 89 -1.05 -5.17 -8.21
C GLU A 89 -0.36 -4.86 -9.52
N LEU A 90 -1.10 -4.89 -10.65
CA LEU A 90 -0.56 -4.54 -11.96
C LEU A 90 -0.10 -3.09 -12.02
N SER A 91 -0.83 -2.17 -11.42
CA SER A 91 -0.47 -0.76 -11.36
C SER A 91 0.91 -0.57 -10.72
N LEU A 92 1.22 -1.30 -9.66
CA LEU A 92 2.52 -1.25 -8.99
C LEU A 92 3.64 -1.83 -9.83
N ILE A 93 3.38 -2.90 -10.57
CA ILE A 93 4.37 -3.55 -11.43
C ILE A 93 4.77 -2.63 -12.58
N HIS A 94 3.86 -1.84 -13.10
CA HIS A 94 4.11 -0.92 -14.22
C HIS A 94 4.69 0.43 -13.80
N ILE A 95 4.80 0.71 -12.54
CA ILE A 95 5.49 1.87 -12.01
C ILE A 95 6.98 1.59 -11.93
#